data_6cfbf7e887625bc632c29f9506b30115
#
_entry.id   6cfbf7e887625bc632c29f9506b30115
#
_cell.length_a   1.000
_cell.length_b   1.000
_cell.length_c   1.000
_cell.angle_alpha   90.00
_cell.angle_beta   90.00
_cell.angle_gamma   90.00
#
_symmetry.space_group_name_H-M   'P 1'
#
loop_
_entity.id
_entity.type
_entity.pdbx_description
1 polymer ?
#
loop_
_entity_poly.entity_id
_entity_poly.type
_entity_poly.pdbx_seq_one_letter_code
_entity_poly.pdbx_strand_id
1 'polypeptide(L)'
;MNHLRNILYASALLTPAASSFAGEKPAGNDTRPNVILIVADDLGYGDLGCYGAQDVKTPNVDRLAKNGIRFLNSHAAAATSTPSRYALLTGHYAWRRPDTRIAEGNARMIIRPEQYTMADMFRQAGYTTAAIGKWHLGLGDKTAGQDWNAPLPCGLQDIGFDYHYIMAATGDRVPCVFIENGFIADYDPKAPIEVSYRQNFAGEPTGKSNPEMLYNLKPSPNHGHDQSIVNGISRIGFMKGGGKALWKDENIADSITSHAVDFIRKNHREPFFMYLCTNDIHVPRFPHPRFRGKTDMGHRGDAIVQFDWTVGEVMKTLKDLKIDKNTIIILTSDNGPVVDDGYADEAVARLGNHKPAGPLRGNKYSSFEGGTRVPFIVSWPKGMEKGSDSRALVSQIDLFASFAQMLDARLPEGSCPDSRRHWDAITGKDTQGCDYVIEQNLWNVLSVRTSDWKYIEPSNGAPYMKLTDIETGNSPLPQLYDMSKEGEQENLAKERPEVTERMAKIIDNERKRGSDER
;
A
#
# COMPACT_ATOMS: atom_id res chain seq x y z
N MET A 1 61.77 -47.85 46.27
CA MET A 1 62.33 -47.82 44.92
C MET A 1 61.21 -47.34 44.00
N ASN A 2 61.51 -46.35 43.21
CA ASN A 2 60.73 -45.74 42.16
C ASN A 2 59.68 -44.68 42.52
N HIS A 3 60.15 -43.43 42.40
CA HIS A 3 59.38 -42.19 42.34
C HIS A 3 58.65 -42.08 40.99
N LEU A 4 57.37 -41.77 41.03
CA LEU A 4 56.65 -41.24 39.88
C LEU A 4 56.23 -39.81 40.20
N ARG A 5 56.80 -38.86 39.42
CA ARG A 5 56.48 -37.41 39.40
C ARG A 5 55.19 -37.18 38.59
N ASN A 6 54.19 -36.64 39.24
CA ASN A 6 53.01 -36.06 38.56
C ASN A 6 53.36 -34.69 37.97
N ILE A 7 53.24 -34.57 36.66
CA ILE A 7 53.29 -33.31 35.94
C ILE A 7 51.83 -32.89 35.67
N LEU A 8 51.39 -31.82 36.33
CA LEU A 8 50.13 -31.14 36.05
C LEU A 8 50.31 -30.24 34.83
N TYR A 9 49.60 -30.55 33.74
CA TYR A 9 49.42 -29.60 32.64
C TYR A 9 48.22 -28.70 32.92
N ALA A 10 48.48 -27.43 33.17
CA ALA A 10 47.47 -26.41 33.19
C ALA A 10 47.15 -25.96 31.75
N SER A 11 45.99 -26.37 31.25
CA SER A 11 45.49 -25.86 29.96
C SER A 11 44.81 -24.51 30.20
N ALA A 12 45.48 -23.44 29.78
CA ALA A 12 44.88 -22.10 29.71
C ALA A 12 43.93 -22.04 28.52
N LEU A 13 42.63 -21.99 28.77
CA LEU A 13 41.61 -21.66 27.79
C LEU A 13 41.64 -20.13 27.51
N LEU A 14 42.24 -19.77 26.39
CA LEU A 14 42.14 -18.42 25.80
C LEU A 14 40.79 -18.33 25.12
N THR A 15 39.81 -17.68 25.77
CA THR A 15 38.59 -17.18 25.08
C THR A 15 38.95 -15.91 24.30
N PRO A 16 38.66 -15.86 22.99
CA PRO A 16 38.78 -14.60 22.29
C PRO A 16 37.64 -13.66 22.75
N ALA A 17 37.97 -12.57 23.39
CA ALA A 17 37.07 -11.47 23.64
C ALA A 17 36.70 -10.85 22.28
N ALA A 18 35.51 -11.12 21.80
CA ALA A 18 34.92 -10.36 20.70
C ALA A 18 34.63 -8.95 21.22
N SER A 19 35.57 -8.03 21.02
CA SER A 19 35.32 -6.61 21.17
C SER A 19 34.36 -6.18 20.09
N SER A 20 33.08 -6.04 20.44
CA SER A 20 32.13 -5.29 19.64
C SER A 20 32.55 -3.84 19.65
N PHE A 21 33.29 -3.41 18.65
CA PHE A 21 33.41 -2.00 18.30
C PHE A 21 32.05 -1.56 17.74
N ALA A 22 31.12 -1.23 18.61
CA ALA A 22 30.09 -0.26 18.30
C ALA A 22 30.80 1.10 18.22
N GLY A 23 31.34 1.40 17.05
CA GLY A 23 31.83 2.74 16.75
C GLY A 23 30.65 3.68 16.85
N GLU A 24 30.66 4.58 17.84
CA GLU A 24 29.83 5.77 17.80
C GLU A 24 30.12 6.45 16.46
N LYS A 25 29.15 6.39 15.53
CA LYS A 25 29.19 7.21 14.33
C LYS A 25 29.28 8.66 14.80
N PRO A 26 30.23 9.47 14.30
CA PRO A 26 30.22 10.88 14.60
C PRO A 26 28.86 11.43 14.18
N ALA A 27 28.24 12.26 15.02
CA ALA A 27 27.05 13.04 14.71
C ALA A 27 27.43 14.00 13.57
N GLY A 28 27.51 13.47 12.35
CA GLY A 28 27.76 14.20 11.13
C GLY A 28 26.43 14.78 10.68
N ASN A 29 26.44 16.01 10.18
CA ASN A 29 25.32 16.62 9.49
C ASN A 29 25.02 15.79 8.23
N ASP A 30 24.28 14.67 8.39
CA ASP A 30 23.77 13.93 7.25
C ASP A 30 22.73 14.82 6.56
N THR A 31 23.06 15.26 5.35
CA THR A 31 22.23 16.17 4.58
C THR A 31 21.18 15.45 3.75
N ARG A 32 21.20 14.10 3.74
CA ARG A 32 20.24 13.29 3.01
C ARG A 32 18.84 13.48 3.61
N PRO A 33 17.79 13.58 2.76
CA PRO A 33 16.42 13.78 3.25
C PRO A 33 15.88 12.51 3.89
N ASN A 34 15.01 12.65 4.90
CA ASN A 34 14.10 11.58 5.27
C ASN A 34 13.09 11.35 4.16
N VAL A 35 12.58 10.14 4.04
CA VAL A 35 11.55 9.78 3.04
C VAL A 35 10.36 9.13 3.74
N ILE A 36 9.18 9.69 3.54
CA ILE A 36 7.91 9.13 4.00
C ILE A 36 7.03 8.90 2.79
N LEU A 37 6.73 7.63 2.50
CA LEU A 37 5.81 7.22 1.46
C LEU A 37 4.47 6.84 2.11
N ILE A 38 3.48 7.73 2.03
CA ILE A 38 2.13 7.52 2.55
C ILE A 38 1.29 6.92 1.44
N VAL A 39 0.79 5.71 1.66
CA VAL A 39 -0.10 5.01 0.73
C VAL A 39 -1.45 4.81 1.40
N ALA A 40 -2.44 5.60 0.97
CA ALA A 40 -3.83 5.40 1.37
C ALA A 40 -4.41 4.13 0.75
N ASP A 41 -5.50 3.65 1.32
CA ASP A 41 -6.21 2.45 0.87
C ASP A 41 -7.55 2.84 0.24
N ASP A 42 -7.75 2.53 -1.03
CA ASP A 42 -8.97 2.86 -1.79
C ASP A 42 -9.32 4.36 -1.88
N LEU A 43 -8.34 5.25 -1.70
CA LEU A 43 -8.56 6.69 -1.78
C LEU A 43 -8.64 7.13 -3.24
N GLY A 44 -9.78 7.69 -3.62
CA GLY A 44 -10.04 8.11 -4.99
C GLY A 44 -9.42 9.44 -5.37
N TYR A 45 -9.27 9.64 -6.68
CA TYR A 45 -8.79 10.91 -7.25
C TYR A 45 -9.63 12.12 -6.78
N GLY A 46 -10.96 11.94 -6.63
CA GLY A 46 -11.88 12.99 -6.23
C GLY A 46 -12.18 13.07 -4.72
N ASP A 47 -11.50 12.29 -3.88
CA ASP A 47 -11.78 12.24 -2.44
C ASP A 47 -11.10 13.36 -1.63
N LEU A 48 -10.18 14.11 -2.21
CA LEU A 48 -9.40 15.15 -1.55
C LEU A 48 -9.78 16.57 -1.99
N GLY A 49 -9.78 17.52 -1.06
CA GLY A 49 -10.09 18.93 -1.35
C GLY A 49 -9.23 19.51 -2.46
N CYS A 50 -7.90 19.27 -2.41
CA CYS A 50 -6.97 19.73 -3.45
C CYS A 50 -7.21 19.08 -4.83
N TYR A 51 -7.96 17.99 -4.93
CA TYR A 51 -8.39 17.36 -6.18
C TYR A 51 -9.86 17.62 -6.52
N GLY A 52 -10.52 18.52 -5.79
CA GLY A 52 -11.85 19.02 -6.15
C GLY A 52 -13.00 18.52 -5.29
N ALA A 53 -12.75 17.75 -4.22
CA ALA A 53 -13.78 17.34 -3.28
C ALA A 53 -14.45 18.57 -2.63
N GLN A 54 -15.79 18.59 -2.62
CA GLN A 54 -16.58 19.69 -2.02
C GLN A 54 -17.20 19.25 -0.68
N ASP A 55 -17.64 18.00 -0.61
CA ASP A 55 -18.44 17.46 0.48
C ASP A 55 -17.61 16.95 1.67
N VAL A 56 -16.29 16.91 1.52
CA VAL A 56 -15.32 16.57 2.57
C VAL A 56 -14.18 17.56 2.60
N LYS A 57 -13.65 17.84 3.79
CA LYS A 57 -12.52 18.77 3.97
C LYS A 57 -11.28 18.00 4.38
N THR A 58 -10.18 18.24 3.66
CA THR A 58 -8.87 17.60 3.89
C THR A 58 -7.76 18.63 4.07
N PRO A 59 -7.85 19.50 5.09
CA PRO A 59 -6.99 20.67 5.21
C PRO A 59 -5.50 20.34 5.37
N ASN A 60 -5.15 19.19 5.91
CA ASN A 60 -3.76 18.76 6.08
C ASN A 60 -3.16 18.29 4.74
N VAL A 61 -3.90 17.48 3.99
CA VAL A 61 -3.50 17.04 2.65
C VAL A 61 -3.46 18.24 1.69
N ASP A 62 -4.45 19.13 1.75
CA ASP A 62 -4.49 20.33 0.94
C ASP A 62 -3.28 21.25 1.22
N ARG A 63 -2.85 21.34 2.49
CA ARG A 63 -1.64 22.06 2.88
C ARG A 63 -0.37 21.37 2.36
N LEU A 64 -0.33 20.02 2.37
CA LEU A 64 0.77 19.25 1.80
C LEU A 64 0.90 19.55 0.30
N ALA A 65 -0.20 19.51 -0.44
CA ALA A 65 -0.26 19.85 -1.86
C ALA A 65 0.18 21.29 -2.14
N LYS A 66 -0.31 22.25 -1.35
CA LYS A 66 0.06 23.68 -1.47
C LYS A 66 1.57 23.91 -1.26
N ASN A 67 2.22 23.09 -0.44
CA ASN A 67 3.65 23.18 -0.14
C ASN A 67 4.52 22.25 -0.98
N GLY A 68 3.93 21.56 -1.95
CA GLY A 68 4.59 20.58 -2.81
C GLY A 68 4.11 20.69 -4.25
N ILE A 69 4.19 19.56 -4.97
CA ILE A 69 3.68 19.40 -6.33
C ILE A 69 2.52 18.41 -6.28
N ARG A 70 1.39 18.80 -6.86
CA ARG A 70 0.23 17.94 -7.07
C ARG A 70 0.25 17.39 -8.49
N PHE A 71 0.28 16.06 -8.63
CA PHE A 71 0.28 15.40 -9.93
C PHE A 71 -1.15 15.13 -10.38
N LEU A 72 -1.45 15.52 -11.62
CA LEU A 72 -2.75 15.32 -12.23
C LEU A 72 -2.83 14.07 -13.12
N ASN A 73 -1.70 13.40 -13.35
CA ASN A 73 -1.59 12.24 -14.25
C ASN A 73 -0.65 11.17 -13.66
N SER A 74 -1.00 10.72 -12.47
CA SER A 74 -0.25 9.69 -11.74
C SER A 74 -1.04 8.40 -11.63
N HIS A 75 -0.39 7.25 -11.84
CA HIS A 75 -1.02 5.96 -11.96
C HIS A 75 -0.40 4.92 -11.02
N ALA A 76 -1.27 4.15 -10.36
CA ALA A 76 -0.92 2.89 -9.73
C ALA A 76 -0.73 1.82 -10.82
N ALA A 77 0.13 0.83 -10.58
CA ALA A 77 0.37 -0.24 -11.55
C ALA A 77 -0.80 -1.22 -11.66
N ALA A 78 -1.72 -1.21 -10.71
CA ALA A 78 -2.89 -2.08 -10.70
C ALA A 78 -4.10 -1.41 -10.06
N ALA A 79 -5.30 -1.84 -10.46
CA ALA A 79 -6.57 -1.39 -9.90
C ALA A 79 -6.99 -2.15 -8.63
N THR A 80 -6.03 -2.80 -7.94
CA THR A 80 -6.23 -3.54 -6.70
C THR A 80 -4.96 -3.52 -5.82
N SER A 81 -5.16 -3.66 -4.51
CA SER A 81 -4.14 -3.44 -3.48
C SER A 81 -2.88 -4.31 -3.60
N THR A 82 -3.01 -5.64 -3.53
CA THR A 82 -1.85 -6.55 -3.51
C THR A 82 -0.94 -6.36 -4.72
N PRO A 83 -1.46 -6.40 -5.97
CA PRO A 83 -0.60 -6.22 -7.15
C PRO A 83 0.06 -4.83 -7.20
N SER A 84 -0.66 -3.78 -6.81
CA SER A 84 -0.11 -2.43 -6.80
C SER A 84 1.02 -2.27 -5.78
N ARG A 85 0.80 -2.74 -4.55
CA ARG A 85 1.81 -2.70 -3.47
C ARG A 85 3.04 -3.55 -3.78
N TYR A 86 2.83 -4.73 -4.42
CA TYR A 86 3.91 -5.56 -4.90
C TYR A 86 4.77 -4.81 -5.93
N ALA A 87 4.14 -4.23 -6.95
CA ALA A 87 4.84 -3.48 -7.99
C ALA A 87 5.60 -2.28 -7.42
N LEU A 88 4.99 -1.54 -6.49
CA LEU A 88 5.60 -0.38 -5.84
C LEU A 88 6.89 -0.74 -5.07
N LEU A 89 6.87 -1.81 -4.28
CA LEU A 89 8.00 -2.19 -3.42
C LEU A 89 9.11 -2.93 -4.16
N THR A 90 8.77 -3.62 -5.25
CA THR A 90 9.73 -4.49 -5.96
C THR A 90 10.18 -3.94 -7.32
N GLY A 91 9.44 -3.01 -7.91
CA GLY A 91 9.67 -2.57 -9.28
C GLY A 91 9.39 -3.66 -10.32
N HIS A 92 8.59 -4.67 -9.98
CA HIS A 92 8.13 -5.73 -10.89
C HIS A 92 6.62 -5.63 -11.09
N TYR A 93 6.14 -5.68 -12.32
CA TYR A 93 4.72 -5.79 -12.58
C TYR A 93 4.14 -7.09 -12.00
N ALA A 94 3.08 -6.97 -11.24
CA ALA A 94 2.44 -8.11 -10.58
C ALA A 94 1.85 -9.14 -11.58
N TRP A 95 1.33 -8.69 -12.72
CA TRP A 95 0.79 -9.57 -13.76
C TRP A 95 1.80 -10.56 -14.35
N ARG A 96 3.11 -10.34 -14.13
CA ARG A 96 4.15 -11.31 -14.53
C ARG A 96 4.16 -12.57 -13.68
N ARG A 97 3.49 -12.56 -12.52
CA ARG A 97 3.46 -13.68 -11.58
C ARG A 97 2.02 -14.03 -11.18
N PRO A 98 1.65 -15.32 -11.19
CA PRO A 98 0.29 -15.75 -10.85
C PRO A 98 -0.06 -15.64 -9.36
N ASP A 99 0.93 -15.60 -8.47
CA ASP A 99 0.77 -15.57 -7.01
C ASP A 99 0.69 -14.15 -6.41
N THR A 100 0.54 -13.13 -7.25
CA THR A 100 0.44 -11.72 -6.84
C THR A 100 -0.99 -11.17 -6.90
N ARG A 101 -2.00 -12.03 -6.91
CA ARG A 101 -3.42 -11.64 -6.82
C ARG A 101 -3.75 -11.19 -5.41
N ILE A 102 -4.97 -10.65 -5.20
CA ILE A 102 -5.44 -10.21 -3.88
C ILE A 102 -5.19 -11.31 -2.85
N ALA A 103 -4.36 -11.00 -1.86
CA ALA A 103 -3.91 -11.95 -0.86
C ALA A 103 -4.95 -12.15 0.26
N GLU A 104 -5.09 -13.39 0.71
CA GLU A 104 -5.74 -13.71 1.99
C GLU A 104 -4.85 -13.27 3.17
N GLY A 105 -5.44 -13.07 4.35
CA GLY A 105 -4.68 -12.62 5.52
C GLY A 105 -3.69 -13.65 6.07
N ASN A 106 -3.86 -14.94 5.73
CA ASN A 106 -2.93 -16.03 6.06
C ASN A 106 -2.06 -16.46 4.87
N ALA A 107 -2.04 -15.67 3.79
CA ALA A 107 -1.22 -15.96 2.62
C ALA A 107 0.27 -16.00 2.98
N ARG A 108 1.00 -16.90 2.29
CA ARG A 108 2.46 -16.90 2.31
C ARG A 108 2.99 -15.56 1.81
N MET A 109 4.13 -15.12 2.35
CA MET A 109 4.81 -13.92 1.89
C MET A 109 5.09 -13.96 0.38
N ILE A 110 4.58 -12.96 -0.34
CA ILE A 110 4.63 -12.87 -1.81
C ILE A 110 6.00 -12.37 -2.27
N ILE A 111 6.54 -11.35 -1.60
CA ILE A 111 7.90 -10.88 -1.84
C ILE A 111 8.86 -11.88 -1.18
N ARG A 112 9.67 -12.55 -1.99
CA ARG A 112 10.62 -13.53 -1.47
C ARG A 112 11.83 -12.83 -0.83
N PRO A 113 12.48 -13.41 0.19
CA PRO A 113 13.68 -12.84 0.81
C PRO A 113 14.82 -12.57 -0.16
N GLU A 114 14.90 -13.34 -1.26
CA GLU A 114 15.90 -13.18 -2.31
C GLU A 114 15.61 -12.01 -3.27
N GLN A 115 14.38 -11.50 -3.24
CA GLN A 115 13.95 -10.41 -4.10
C GLN A 115 14.34 -9.07 -3.48
N TYR A 116 15.25 -8.36 -4.14
CA TYR A 116 15.69 -7.03 -3.70
C TYR A 116 14.55 -6.03 -3.76
N THR A 117 14.34 -5.29 -2.68
CA THR A 117 13.23 -4.36 -2.52
C THR A 117 13.67 -2.91 -2.41
N MET A 118 12.71 -2.00 -2.52
CA MET A 118 12.92 -0.58 -2.22
C MET A 118 13.45 -0.38 -0.79
N ALA A 119 12.96 -1.15 0.19
CA ALA A 119 13.43 -1.06 1.57
C ALA A 119 14.88 -1.53 1.72
N ASP A 120 15.29 -2.61 1.03
CA ASP A 120 16.69 -3.05 0.99
C ASP A 120 17.60 -1.95 0.45
N MET A 121 17.18 -1.27 -0.61
CA MET A 121 17.93 -0.15 -1.19
C MET A 121 18.14 0.98 -0.18
N PHE A 122 17.10 1.41 0.51
CA PHE A 122 17.20 2.45 1.53
C PHE A 122 18.08 1.99 2.71
N ARG A 123 17.91 0.75 3.18
CA ARG A 123 18.73 0.18 4.26
C ARG A 123 20.21 0.13 3.87
N GLN A 124 20.53 -0.31 2.64
CA GLN A 124 21.91 -0.31 2.14
C GLN A 124 22.49 1.10 1.98
N ALA A 125 21.64 2.08 1.69
CA ALA A 125 22.04 3.49 1.68
C ALA A 125 22.20 4.08 3.09
N GLY A 126 22.02 3.28 4.16
CA GLY A 126 22.20 3.70 5.55
C GLY A 126 21.00 4.43 6.16
N TYR A 127 19.81 4.20 5.63
CA TYR A 127 18.55 4.66 6.24
C TYR A 127 18.03 3.62 7.24
N THR A 128 17.42 4.09 8.32
CA THR A 128 16.55 3.24 9.14
C THR A 128 15.21 3.09 8.45
N THR A 129 14.74 1.86 8.26
CA THR A 129 13.57 1.57 7.44
C THR A 129 12.39 1.08 8.26
N ALA A 130 11.17 1.53 7.93
CA ALA A 130 9.96 1.08 8.60
C ALA A 130 8.80 0.82 7.64
N ALA A 131 7.98 -0.21 7.96
CA ALA A 131 6.66 -0.42 7.37
C ALA A 131 5.60 -0.35 8.47
N ILE A 132 4.62 0.53 8.32
CA ILE A 132 3.60 0.76 9.35
C ILE A 132 2.22 0.78 8.70
N GLY A 133 1.27 0.00 9.24
CA GLY A 133 -0.11 -0.09 8.80
C GLY A 133 -0.42 -1.27 7.88
N LYS A 134 -1.23 -1.09 6.84
CA LYS A 134 -1.65 -2.17 5.94
C LYS A 134 -0.47 -2.77 5.18
N TRP A 135 -0.33 -4.10 5.24
CA TRP A 135 0.69 -4.83 4.48
C TRP A 135 0.14 -5.47 3.19
N HIS A 136 -0.72 -6.45 3.32
CA HIS A 136 -1.46 -7.12 2.24
C HIS A 136 -0.57 -7.84 1.19
N LEU A 137 0.62 -8.28 1.58
CA LEU A 137 1.58 -9.00 0.71
C LEU A 137 2.00 -10.35 1.28
N GLY A 138 1.15 -10.91 2.16
CA GLY A 138 1.40 -12.20 2.82
C GLY A 138 2.54 -12.14 3.85
N LEU A 139 2.62 -13.16 4.69
CA LEU A 139 3.60 -13.30 5.76
C LEU A 139 3.92 -14.78 5.97
N GLY A 140 5.12 -15.05 6.48
CA GLY A 140 5.55 -16.41 6.76
C GLY A 140 5.90 -17.20 5.50
N ASP A 141 6.35 -18.43 5.69
CA ASP A 141 6.87 -19.32 4.64
C ASP A 141 5.88 -20.40 4.19
N LYS A 142 4.78 -20.59 4.92
CA LYS A 142 3.77 -21.62 4.62
C LYS A 142 2.73 -21.13 3.64
N THR A 143 2.32 -21.97 2.71
CA THR A 143 1.30 -21.65 1.69
C THR A 143 -0.08 -21.38 2.30
N ALA A 144 -0.40 -22.05 3.42
CA ALA A 144 -1.57 -21.82 4.25
C ALA A 144 -1.27 -22.22 5.69
N GLY A 145 -1.98 -21.64 6.65
CA GLY A 145 -1.86 -22.06 8.04
C GLY A 145 -0.58 -21.61 8.72
N GLN A 146 -0.28 -20.31 8.70
CA GLN A 146 0.79 -19.73 9.51
C GLN A 146 0.54 -20.04 11.00
N ASP A 147 1.60 -20.31 11.75
CA ASP A 147 1.52 -20.38 13.20
C ASP A 147 1.58 -18.96 13.78
N TRP A 148 0.42 -18.41 14.10
CA TRP A 148 0.29 -17.06 14.65
C TRP A 148 0.70 -16.96 16.13
N ASN A 149 0.99 -18.10 16.79
CA ASN A 149 1.33 -18.16 18.19
C ASN A 149 2.85 -18.23 18.44
N ALA A 150 3.63 -18.14 17.38
CA ALA A 150 5.08 -18.07 17.40
C ALA A 150 5.58 -16.95 16.46
N PRO A 151 6.82 -16.47 16.62
CA PRO A 151 7.43 -15.56 15.65
C PRO A 151 7.38 -16.14 14.23
N LEU A 152 6.96 -15.32 13.27
CA LEU A 152 6.87 -15.75 11.87
C LEU A 152 8.26 -15.96 11.27
N PRO A 153 8.49 -17.10 10.59
CA PRO A 153 9.83 -17.47 10.10
C PRO A 153 10.30 -16.63 8.90
N CYS A 154 9.39 -15.91 8.27
CA CYS A 154 9.68 -15.04 7.14
C CYS A 154 8.80 -13.80 7.24
N GLY A 155 9.42 -12.63 7.18
CA GLY A 155 8.74 -11.37 7.40
C GLY A 155 9.45 -10.18 6.78
N LEU A 156 9.00 -8.99 7.15
CA LEU A 156 9.46 -7.75 6.56
C LEU A 156 10.93 -7.44 6.85
N GLN A 157 11.48 -7.96 7.94
CA GLN A 157 12.90 -7.86 8.27
C GLN A 157 13.81 -8.53 7.21
N ASP A 158 13.30 -9.57 6.54
CA ASP A 158 14.03 -10.31 5.52
C ASP A 158 14.05 -9.59 4.16
N ILE A 159 13.26 -8.54 4.01
CA ILE A 159 13.12 -7.74 2.79
C ILE A 159 13.38 -6.24 3.03
N GLY A 160 14.22 -5.93 4.00
CA GLY A 160 14.79 -4.61 4.15
C GLY A 160 14.14 -3.67 5.17
N PHE A 161 13.12 -4.08 5.92
CA PHE A 161 12.53 -3.25 6.97
C PHE A 161 13.12 -3.56 8.34
N ASP A 162 13.71 -2.55 8.98
CA ASP A 162 14.28 -2.65 10.33
C ASP A 162 13.20 -2.68 11.41
N TYR A 163 12.08 -2.02 11.15
CA TYR A 163 10.91 -1.98 12.04
C TYR A 163 9.63 -2.17 11.25
N HIS A 164 8.68 -2.91 11.81
CA HIS A 164 7.33 -2.93 11.28
C HIS A 164 6.25 -3.11 12.35
N TYR A 165 5.13 -2.42 12.14
CA TYR A 165 3.89 -2.57 12.89
C TYR A 165 2.74 -2.58 11.89
N ILE A 166 2.21 -3.77 11.59
CA ILE A 166 1.37 -3.97 10.42
C ILE A 166 0.11 -4.77 10.69
N MET A 167 -0.88 -4.56 9.81
CA MET A 167 -2.01 -5.46 9.59
C MET A 167 -1.61 -6.47 8.50
N ALA A 168 -1.88 -7.77 8.70
CA ALA A 168 -1.48 -8.81 7.75
C ALA A 168 -2.06 -8.61 6.35
N ALA A 169 -3.33 -8.19 6.27
CA ALA A 169 -4.01 -7.86 5.02
C ALA A 169 -4.80 -6.54 5.17
N THR A 170 -6.10 -6.60 5.13
CA THR A 170 -7.05 -5.47 5.19
C THR A 170 -7.92 -5.57 6.43
N GLY A 171 -8.60 -4.49 6.81
CA GLY A 171 -9.48 -4.47 7.97
C GLY A 171 -10.63 -5.47 7.90
N ASP A 172 -11.07 -5.83 6.72
CA ASP A 172 -12.15 -6.80 6.47
C ASP A 172 -11.70 -8.27 6.51
N ARG A 173 -10.40 -8.55 6.71
CA ARG A 173 -9.82 -9.91 6.67
C ARG A 173 -9.22 -10.32 8.00
N VAL A 174 -9.36 -11.61 8.31
CA VAL A 174 -8.66 -12.21 9.45
C VAL A 174 -7.20 -12.54 9.10
N PRO A 175 -6.25 -12.52 10.07
CA PRO A 175 -6.41 -12.26 11.49
C PRO A 175 -6.56 -10.76 11.81
N CYS A 176 -7.45 -10.45 12.75
CA CYS A 176 -7.75 -9.08 13.17
C CYS A 176 -6.83 -8.64 14.33
N VAL A 177 -5.52 -8.67 14.09
CA VAL A 177 -4.47 -8.32 15.04
C VAL A 177 -3.35 -7.56 14.34
N PHE A 178 -2.62 -6.73 15.10
CA PHE A 178 -1.37 -6.16 14.59
C PHE A 178 -0.20 -7.11 14.79
N ILE A 179 0.78 -7.03 13.90
CA ILE A 179 2.04 -7.77 13.95
C ILE A 179 3.17 -6.75 14.06
N GLU A 180 3.95 -6.86 15.12
CA GLU A 180 5.12 -6.03 15.36
C GLU A 180 6.39 -6.88 15.29
N ASN A 181 7.30 -6.53 14.40
CA ASN A 181 8.59 -7.21 14.22
C ASN A 181 8.49 -8.74 14.15
N GLY A 182 7.49 -9.23 13.40
CA GLY A 182 7.29 -10.66 13.12
C GLY A 182 6.48 -11.43 14.15
N PHE A 183 5.93 -10.77 15.16
CA PHE A 183 5.07 -11.41 16.16
C PHE A 183 3.80 -10.60 16.43
N ILE A 184 2.76 -11.25 16.94
CA ILE A 184 1.50 -10.61 17.32
C ILE A 184 1.76 -9.57 18.42
N ALA A 185 1.40 -8.32 18.15
CA ALA A 185 1.40 -7.26 19.15
C ALA A 185 0.35 -7.58 20.24
N ASP A 186 0.69 -7.31 21.50
CA ASP A 186 -0.19 -7.60 22.65
C ASP A 186 -0.67 -9.06 22.73
N TYR A 187 0.15 -10.01 22.28
CA TYR A 187 -0.18 -11.43 22.26
C TYR A 187 -0.78 -11.93 23.57
N ASP A 188 -1.88 -12.67 23.46
CA ASP A 188 -2.56 -13.28 24.60
C ASP A 188 -2.36 -14.81 24.61
N PRO A 189 -1.46 -15.35 25.47
CA PRO A 189 -1.20 -16.78 25.53
C PRO A 189 -2.41 -17.60 26.04
N LYS A 190 -3.42 -16.96 26.64
CA LYS A 190 -4.67 -17.60 27.08
C LYS A 190 -5.70 -17.73 25.95
N ALA A 191 -5.47 -17.06 24.83
CA ALA A 191 -6.37 -17.05 23.68
C ALA A 191 -5.56 -17.25 22.37
N PRO A 192 -4.95 -18.43 22.16
CA PRO A 192 -4.16 -18.71 20.97
C PRO A 192 -4.99 -18.52 19.70
N ILE A 193 -4.33 -18.01 18.65
CA ILE A 193 -4.97 -17.64 17.38
C ILE A 193 -4.90 -18.79 16.40
N GLU A 194 -6.04 -19.13 15.81
CA GLU A 194 -6.13 -19.97 14.62
C GLU A 194 -6.88 -19.24 13.51
N VAL A 195 -6.44 -19.39 12.27
CA VAL A 195 -7.00 -18.72 11.09
C VAL A 195 -7.23 -19.73 9.97
N SER A 196 -8.39 -19.65 9.31
CA SER A 196 -8.75 -20.46 8.16
C SER A 196 -9.54 -19.62 7.13
N TYR A 197 -9.24 -19.82 5.86
CA TYR A 197 -10.03 -19.25 4.76
C TYR A 197 -10.92 -20.30 4.06
N ARG A 198 -10.99 -21.51 4.64
CA ARG A 198 -11.73 -22.64 4.05
C ARG A 198 -12.97 -23.02 4.84
N GLN A 199 -12.84 -23.09 6.16
CA GLN A 199 -13.92 -23.55 7.04
C GLN A 199 -13.87 -22.88 8.40
N ASN A 200 -15.04 -22.75 9.04
CA ASN A 200 -15.15 -22.22 10.39
C ASN A 200 -14.62 -23.21 11.43
N PHE A 201 -14.24 -22.70 12.58
CA PHE A 201 -13.91 -23.48 13.76
C PHE A 201 -15.18 -23.87 14.50
N ALA A 202 -15.18 -25.06 15.11
CA ALA A 202 -16.36 -25.58 15.81
C ALA A 202 -16.78 -24.64 16.96
N GLY A 203 -18.05 -24.23 16.95
CA GLY A 203 -18.62 -23.37 17.98
C GLY A 203 -18.36 -21.88 17.82
N GLU A 204 -17.53 -21.45 16.85
CA GLU A 204 -17.26 -20.04 16.61
C GLU A 204 -18.42 -19.35 15.86
N PRO A 205 -18.89 -18.17 16.32
CA PRO A 205 -19.97 -17.44 15.68
C PRO A 205 -19.52 -16.82 14.34
N THR A 206 -20.49 -16.67 13.43
CA THR A 206 -20.27 -15.95 12.16
C THR A 206 -21.33 -14.88 11.96
N GLY A 207 -21.04 -13.87 11.14
CA GLY A 207 -22.02 -12.85 10.78
C GLY A 207 -23.25 -13.43 10.10
N LYS A 208 -23.08 -14.52 9.36
CA LYS A 208 -24.18 -15.24 8.71
C LYS A 208 -25.09 -15.98 9.70
N SER A 209 -24.52 -16.67 10.68
CA SER A 209 -25.25 -17.52 11.62
C SER A 209 -25.71 -16.77 12.88
N ASN A 210 -25.03 -15.69 13.23
CA ASN A 210 -25.23 -14.91 14.46
C ASN A 210 -25.33 -13.41 14.17
N PRO A 211 -26.26 -12.96 13.30
CA PRO A 211 -26.37 -11.55 12.92
C PRO A 211 -26.71 -10.61 14.09
N GLU A 212 -27.26 -11.13 15.18
CA GLU A 212 -27.49 -10.40 16.43
C GLU A 212 -26.21 -9.95 17.14
N MET A 213 -25.08 -10.57 16.83
CA MET A 213 -23.77 -10.18 17.37
C MET A 213 -23.10 -9.04 16.59
N LEU A 214 -23.69 -8.59 15.49
CA LEU A 214 -23.19 -7.49 14.66
C LEU A 214 -23.70 -6.15 15.18
N TYR A 215 -23.17 -5.71 16.31
CA TYR A 215 -23.62 -4.48 16.99
C TYR A 215 -22.94 -3.21 16.47
N ASN A 216 -21.84 -3.29 15.75
CA ASN A 216 -21.13 -2.14 15.19
C ASN A 216 -21.43 -1.93 13.71
N LEU A 217 -21.22 -2.95 12.86
CA LEU A 217 -21.42 -2.83 11.43
C LEU A 217 -21.85 -4.17 10.83
N LYS A 218 -22.82 -4.14 9.93
CA LYS A 218 -23.33 -5.32 9.23
C LYS A 218 -22.69 -5.44 7.83
N PRO A 219 -22.50 -6.66 7.32
CA PRO A 219 -22.08 -6.85 5.94
C PRO A 219 -23.21 -6.49 4.97
N SER A 220 -22.84 -6.03 3.77
CA SER A 220 -23.77 -5.97 2.64
C SER A 220 -24.14 -7.38 2.19
N PRO A 221 -25.38 -7.63 1.77
CA PRO A 221 -25.81 -8.96 1.32
C PRO A 221 -24.97 -9.47 0.13
N ASN A 222 -24.60 -10.76 0.17
CA ASN A 222 -23.92 -11.48 -0.91
C ASN A 222 -22.47 -11.06 -1.23
N HIS A 223 -21.85 -10.23 -0.42
CA HIS A 223 -20.45 -9.81 -0.60
C HIS A 223 -19.42 -10.74 0.07
N GLY A 224 -19.86 -11.75 0.84
CA GLY A 224 -18.94 -12.70 1.48
C GLY A 224 -18.19 -12.17 2.71
N HIS A 225 -18.62 -11.05 3.28
CA HIS A 225 -18.05 -10.44 4.49
C HIS A 225 -18.80 -10.88 5.76
N ASP A 226 -19.34 -12.08 5.76
CA ASP A 226 -20.28 -12.58 6.77
C ASP A 226 -19.73 -13.74 7.62
N GLN A 227 -18.39 -13.88 7.66
CA GLN A 227 -17.69 -14.94 8.39
C GLN A 227 -17.35 -14.52 9.83
N SER A 228 -16.14 -14.74 10.34
CA SER A 228 -15.83 -14.46 11.76
C SER A 228 -16.18 -13.05 12.20
N ILE A 229 -16.62 -12.93 13.45
CA ILE A 229 -17.01 -11.66 14.06
C ILE A 229 -15.90 -11.18 14.99
N VAL A 230 -15.40 -9.97 14.75
CA VAL A 230 -14.45 -9.28 15.64
C VAL A 230 -14.96 -7.86 15.86
N ASN A 231 -15.03 -7.40 17.10
CA ASN A 231 -15.52 -6.06 17.47
C ASN A 231 -16.94 -5.76 16.92
N GLY A 232 -17.83 -6.77 16.89
CA GLY A 232 -19.20 -6.61 16.38
C GLY A 232 -19.29 -6.33 14.88
N ILE A 233 -18.27 -6.71 14.12
CA ILE A 233 -18.15 -6.60 12.66
C ILE A 233 -17.70 -7.94 12.10
N SER A 234 -18.40 -8.47 11.10
CA SER A 234 -18.01 -9.72 10.45
C SER A 234 -16.94 -9.51 9.38
N ARG A 235 -16.18 -10.55 9.07
CA ARG A 235 -14.97 -10.49 8.24
C ARG A 235 -15.03 -11.50 7.09
N ILE A 236 -14.04 -11.42 6.21
CA ILE A 236 -13.66 -12.48 5.28
C ILE A 236 -12.66 -13.38 5.98
N GLY A 237 -12.94 -14.70 5.99
CA GLY A 237 -12.15 -15.70 6.68
C GLY A 237 -12.63 -15.99 8.10
N PHE A 238 -12.11 -17.07 8.66
CA PHE A 238 -12.46 -17.58 9.96
C PHE A 238 -11.28 -17.50 10.90
N MET A 239 -11.52 -17.06 12.13
CA MET A 239 -10.52 -17.06 13.18
C MET A 239 -11.15 -17.39 14.53
N LYS A 240 -10.34 -17.93 15.44
CA LYS A 240 -10.67 -18.00 16.85
C LYS A 240 -9.50 -17.50 17.68
N GLY A 241 -9.77 -17.19 18.96
CA GLY A 241 -8.75 -16.67 19.86
C GLY A 241 -8.44 -15.20 19.63
N GLY A 242 -7.22 -14.80 19.95
CA GLY A 242 -6.73 -13.43 19.87
C GLY A 242 -6.84 -12.64 21.18
N GLY A 243 -7.90 -12.82 21.96
CA GLY A 243 -8.05 -12.18 23.26
C GLY A 243 -7.77 -10.68 23.22
N LYS A 244 -6.84 -10.22 24.06
CA LYS A 244 -6.47 -8.79 24.14
C LYS A 244 -5.72 -8.26 22.92
N ALA A 245 -5.20 -9.11 22.05
CA ALA A 245 -4.52 -8.71 20.82
C ALA A 245 -5.48 -8.28 19.70
N LEU A 246 -6.78 -8.64 19.80
CA LEU A 246 -7.77 -8.24 18.82
C LEU A 246 -7.90 -6.71 18.77
N TRP A 247 -7.76 -6.13 17.58
CA TRP A 247 -7.99 -4.69 17.44
C TRP A 247 -9.46 -4.31 17.62
N LYS A 248 -9.66 -3.04 17.92
CA LYS A 248 -10.94 -2.36 17.79
C LYS A 248 -10.89 -1.47 16.57
N ASP A 249 -11.83 -1.62 15.65
CA ASP A 249 -11.79 -0.94 14.34
C ASP A 249 -11.68 0.58 14.47
N GLU A 250 -12.39 1.17 15.42
CA GLU A 250 -12.35 2.59 15.72
C GLU A 250 -10.96 3.11 16.15
N ASN A 251 -10.07 2.22 16.58
CA ASN A 251 -8.73 2.58 17.06
C ASN A 251 -7.62 2.26 16.04
N ILE A 252 -7.92 1.65 14.88
CA ILE A 252 -6.90 1.25 13.91
C ILE A 252 -6.07 2.45 13.46
N ALA A 253 -6.72 3.55 13.08
CA ALA A 253 -6.01 4.76 12.63
C ALA A 253 -5.14 5.37 13.73
N ASP A 254 -5.60 5.37 14.98
CA ASP A 254 -4.83 5.85 16.13
C ASP A 254 -3.60 4.98 16.38
N SER A 255 -3.74 3.65 16.30
CA SER A 255 -2.63 2.72 16.46
C SER A 255 -1.57 2.90 15.37
N ILE A 256 -1.98 2.98 14.13
CA ILE A 256 -1.07 3.23 13.00
C ILE A 256 -0.37 4.57 13.14
N THR A 257 -1.12 5.63 13.44
CA THR A 257 -0.58 6.99 13.56
C THR A 257 0.39 7.11 14.73
N SER A 258 0.08 6.52 15.89
CA SER A 258 0.98 6.59 17.05
C SER A 258 2.31 5.88 16.78
N HIS A 259 2.30 4.70 16.15
CA HIS A 259 3.53 3.99 15.80
C HIS A 259 4.35 4.73 14.74
N ALA A 260 3.69 5.40 13.77
CA ALA A 260 4.39 6.26 12.82
C ALA A 260 5.05 7.46 13.48
N VAL A 261 4.34 8.14 14.36
CA VAL A 261 4.86 9.28 15.14
C VAL A 261 6.02 8.86 16.04
N ASP A 262 5.89 7.73 16.72
CA ASP A 262 6.94 7.21 17.63
C ASP A 262 8.17 6.76 16.85
N PHE A 263 8.01 6.15 15.67
CA PHE A 263 9.12 5.84 14.79
C PHE A 263 9.87 7.11 14.36
N ILE A 264 9.17 8.16 13.94
CA ILE A 264 9.79 9.45 13.56
C ILE A 264 10.55 10.05 14.74
N ARG A 265 9.93 10.10 15.93
CA ARG A 265 10.57 10.64 17.15
C ARG A 265 11.83 9.88 17.55
N LYS A 266 11.82 8.57 17.41
CA LYS A 266 12.96 7.69 17.73
C LYS A 266 14.13 7.88 16.77
N ASN A 267 13.84 8.10 15.47
CA ASN A 267 14.84 8.03 14.41
C ASN A 267 15.17 9.40 13.77
N HIS A 268 14.64 10.51 14.28
CA HIS A 268 14.76 11.84 13.67
C HIS A 268 16.18 12.40 13.53
N ARG A 269 17.19 11.77 14.17
CA ARG A 269 18.59 12.20 14.11
C ARG A 269 19.39 11.59 12.96
N GLU A 270 18.85 10.55 12.36
CA GLU A 270 19.44 9.79 11.24
C GLU A 270 18.45 9.77 10.10
N PRO A 271 18.90 9.61 8.83
CA PRO A 271 17.97 9.44 7.72
C PRO A 271 17.10 8.20 7.90
N PHE A 272 15.81 8.33 7.63
CA PHE A 272 14.88 7.20 7.67
C PHE A 272 14.00 7.15 6.41
N PHE A 273 13.59 5.93 6.08
CA PHE A 273 12.54 5.63 5.10
C PHE A 273 11.35 4.99 5.83
N MET A 274 10.19 5.57 5.69
CA MET A 274 8.95 5.04 6.27
C MET A 274 7.92 4.78 5.17
N TYR A 275 7.53 3.52 5.01
CA TYR A 275 6.38 3.09 4.21
C TYR A 275 5.16 3.06 5.12
N LEU A 276 4.38 4.15 5.09
CA LEU A 276 3.19 4.35 5.93
C LEU A 276 1.94 4.05 5.11
N CYS A 277 1.31 2.93 5.40
CA CYS A 277 0.10 2.47 4.72
C CYS A 277 -1.10 2.60 5.64
N THR A 278 -1.97 3.58 5.39
CA THR A 278 -3.18 3.70 6.20
C THR A 278 -4.16 2.58 5.90
N ASN A 279 -5.05 2.26 6.85
CA ASN A 279 -6.21 1.41 6.60
C ASN A 279 -7.35 2.21 5.96
N ASP A 280 -7.41 3.52 6.23
CA ASP A 280 -8.40 4.40 5.63
C ASP A 280 -8.10 4.61 4.14
N ILE A 281 -9.13 4.53 3.32
CA ILE A 281 -10.56 4.49 3.60
C ILE A 281 -11.18 3.12 3.23
N HIS A 282 -10.42 2.05 3.31
CA HIS A 282 -10.88 0.69 3.01
C HIS A 282 -11.95 0.24 4.02
N VAL A 283 -12.84 -0.64 3.57
CA VAL A 283 -13.83 -1.29 4.45
C VAL A 283 -13.18 -2.28 5.44
N PRO A 284 -13.81 -2.52 6.61
CA PRO A 284 -14.97 -1.83 7.16
C PRO A 284 -14.64 -0.41 7.61
N ARG A 285 -15.39 0.57 7.14
CA ARG A 285 -15.23 1.96 7.55
C ARG A 285 -15.91 2.15 8.89
N PHE A 286 -15.12 2.21 9.92
CA PHE A 286 -15.61 2.42 11.30
C PHE A 286 -14.70 3.42 12.03
N PRO A 287 -14.77 4.69 11.65
CA PRO A 287 -13.88 5.72 12.17
C PRO A 287 -14.08 5.94 13.67
N HIS A 288 -13.01 6.41 14.32
CA HIS A 288 -13.02 6.74 15.74
C HIS A 288 -14.17 7.73 16.05
N PRO A 289 -14.87 7.62 17.19
CA PRO A 289 -16.02 8.46 17.54
C PRO A 289 -15.82 9.96 17.35
N ARG A 290 -14.59 10.47 17.57
CA ARG A 290 -14.28 11.91 17.40
C ARG A 290 -14.41 12.40 15.96
N PHE A 291 -14.40 11.49 14.97
CA PHE A 291 -14.55 11.82 13.55
C PHE A 291 -15.96 11.55 13.03
N ARG A 292 -16.78 10.79 13.75
CA ARG A 292 -18.15 10.47 13.31
C ARG A 292 -19.00 11.71 13.23
N GLY A 293 -19.76 11.84 12.13
CA GLY A 293 -20.62 12.98 11.86
C GLY A 293 -19.87 14.25 11.47
N LYS A 294 -18.61 14.15 11.03
CA LYS A 294 -17.84 15.28 10.48
C LYS A 294 -18.24 15.62 9.05
N THR A 295 -18.88 14.68 8.36
CA THR A 295 -19.40 14.85 7.01
C THR A 295 -20.81 14.31 6.90
N ASP A 296 -21.56 14.77 5.89
CA ASP A 296 -22.88 14.21 5.56
C ASP A 296 -22.77 12.86 4.84
N MET A 297 -21.58 12.48 4.39
CA MET A 297 -21.30 11.20 3.72
C MET A 297 -21.17 10.01 4.67
N GLY A 298 -21.43 10.19 5.96
CA GLY A 298 -21.37 9.11 6.96
C GLY A 298 -19.96 8.53 7.10
N HIS A 299 -19.88 7.24 7.39
CA HIS A 299 -18.61 6.58 7.72
C HIS A 299 -17.54 6.73 6.64
N ARG A 300 -17.91 6.73 5.34
CA ARG A 300 -16.95 6.90 4.26
C ARG A 300 -16.31 8.30 4.29
N GLY A 301 -17.09 9.35 4.39
CA GLY A 301 -16.58 10.72 4.47
C GLY A 301 -15.82 10.98 5.76
N ASP A 302 -16.31 10.45 6.87
CA ASP A 302 -15.65 10.57 8.18
C ASP A 302 -14.29 9.83 8.21
N ALA A 303 -14.15 8.71 7.48
CA ALA A 303 -12.89 8.00 7.29
C ALA A 303 -11.87 8.83 6.47
N ILE A 304 -12.33 9.62 5.50
CA ILE A 304 -11.45 10.57 4.77
C ILE A 304 -10.95 11.66 5.72
N VAL A 305 -11.81 12.18 6.59
CA VAL A 305 -11.39 13.17 7.62
C VAL A 305 -10.39 12.55 8.59
N GLN A 306 -10.58 11.29 8.97
CA GLN A 306 -9.64 10.54 9.81
C GLN A 306 -8.29 10.34 9.12
N PHE A 307 -8.28 10.00 7.83
CA PHE A 307 -7.07 9.93 7.02
C PHE A 307 -6.32 11.27 6.98
N ASP A 308 -7.03 12.37 6.72
CA ASP A 308 -6.45 13.72 6.73
C ASP A 308 -5.80 14.06 8.09
N TRP A 309 -6.43 13.63 9.19
CA TRP A 309 -5.87 13.78 10.54
C TRP A 309 -4.55 13.00 10.70
N THR A 310 -4.46 11.76 10.22
CA THR A 310 -3.23 10.96 10.24
C THR A 310 -2.09 11.69 9.51
N VAL A 311 -2.35 12.23 8.33
CA VAL A 311 -1.38 13.04 7.57
C VAL A 311 -0.96 14.28 8.37
N GLY A 312 -1.92 14.93 9.03
CA GLY A 312 -1.70 16.09 9.89
C GLY A 312 -0.77 15.80 11.07
N GLU A 313 -0.93 14.66 11.75
CA GLU A 313 -0.08 14.24 12.88
C GLU A 313 1.37 13.96 12.44
N VAL A 314 1.55 13.31 11.29
CA VAL A 314 2.87 13.11 10.69
C VAL A 314 3.53 14.45 10.41
N MET A 315 2.86 15.35 9.68
CA MET A 315 3.39 16.66 9.33
C MET A 315 3.71 17.51 10.57
N LYS A 316 2.83 17.46 11.59
CA LYS A 316 3.04 18.15 12.86
C LYS A 316 4.29 17.64 13.57
N THR A 317 4.47 16.32 13.63
CA THR A 317 5.63 15.69 14.29
C THR A 317 6.94 16.12 13.63
N LEU A 318 7.00 16.10 12.29
CA LEU A 318 8.18 16.55 11.54
C LEU A 318 8.52 18.02 11.83
N LYS A 319 7.48 18.88 11.91
CA LYS A 319 7.64 20.30 12.23
C LYS A 319 8.12 20.51 13.66
N ASP A 320 7.53 19.82 14.64
CA ASP A 320 7.90 19.91 16.05
C ASP A 320 9.38 19.51 16.27
N LEU A 321 9.86 18.52 15.50
CA LEU A 321 11.24 18.05 15.50
C LEU A 321 12.17 18.89 14.59
N LYS A 322 11.64 19.86 13.84
CA LYS A 322 12.37 20.74 12.91
C LYS A 322 13.10 20.01 11.77
N ILE A 323 12.54 18.88 11.35
CA ILE A 323 13.05 18.08 10.22
C ILE A 323 12.14 18.12 8.98
N ASP A 324 11.03 18.83 9.05
CA ASP A 324 10.03 18.98 7.98
C ASP A 324 10.63 19.49 6.66
N LYS A 325 11.61 20.41 6.73
CA LYS A 325 12.24 20.96 5.52
C LYS A 325 13.09 19.96 4.76
N ASN A 326 13.73 19.01 5.48
CA ASN A 326 14.58 17.96 4.89
C ASN A 326 13.91 16.58 4.93
N THR A 327 12.61 16.55 4.81
CA THR A 327 11.82 15.32 4.67
C THR A 327 11.03 15.37 3.37
N ILE A 328 11.16 14.33 2.57
CA ILE A 328 10.33 14.08 1.39
C ILE A 328 9.08 13.36 1.88
N ILE A 329 7.92 13.92 1.58
CA ILE A 329 6.63 13.25 1.78
C ILE A 329 6.03 13.00 0.41
N ILE A 330 5.79 11.73 0.08
CA ILE A 330 4.98 11.32 -1.08
C ILE A 330 3.69 10.73 -0.54
N LEU A 331 2.56 11.30 -0.95
CA LEU A 331 1.23 10.80 -0.62
C LEU A 331 0.55 10.29 -1.87
N THR A 332 0.04 9.07 -1.82
CA THR A 332 -0.69 8.43 -2.92
C THR A 332 -1.72 7.43 -2.40
N SER A 333 -2.40 6.72 -3.30
CA SER A 333 -3.29 5.59 -3.00
C SER A 333 -2.85 4.36 -3.78
N ASP A 334 -3.13 3.17 -3.27
CA ASP A 334 -2.74 1.91 -3.94
C ASP A 334 -3.59 1.59 -5.17
N ASN A 335 -4.82 2.06 -5.23
CA ASN A 335 -5.74 1.95 -6.36
C ASN A 335 -6.85 3.01 -6.25
N GLY A 336 -7.70 3.08 -7.24
CA GLY A 336 -8.87 3.96 -7.24
C GLY A 336 -9.93 3.60 -6.19
N PRO A 337 -10.98 4.43 -6.04
CA PRO A 337 -11.97 4.30 -4.97
C PRO A 337 -12.96 3.17 -5.24
N VAL A 338 -13.66 2.79 -4.17
CA VAL A 338 -14.89 1.99 -4.23
C VAL A 338 -15.89 2.55 -3.22
N VAL A 339 -17.17 2.53 -3.55
CA VAL A 339 -18.22 3.04 -2.66
C VAL A 339 -18.78 1.91 -1.81
N ASP A 340 -19.41 0.92 -2.41
CA ASP A 340 -19.87 -0.31 -1.70
C ASP A 340 -18.87 -1.44 -1.97
N ASP A 341 -18.19 -1.86 -0.92
CA ASP A 341 -17.24 -2.98 -0.98
C ASP A 341 -17.49 -3.99 0.14
N GLY A 342 -18.76 -4.18 0.49
CA GLY A 342 -19.20 -5.31 1.30
C GLY A 342 -19.74 -5.00 2.68
N TYR A 343 -19.95 -3.75 3.06
CA TYR A 343 -20.55 -3.39 4.34
C TYR A 343 -21.70 -2.38 4.20
N ALA A 344 -22.73 -2.54 5.04
CA ALA A 344 -23.87 -1.64 5.13
C ALA A 344 -23.50 -0.38 5.94
N ASP A 345 -22.53 0.39 5.45
CA ASP A 345 -21.99 1.59 6.07
C ASP A 345 -22.63 2.90 5.56
N GLU A 346 -23.75 2.76 4.85
CA GLU A 346 -24.52 3.86 4.22
C GLU A 346 -23.74 4.64 3.13
N ALA A 347 -22.57 4.17 2.69
CA ALA A 347 -21.72 4.90 1.76
C ALA A 347 -22.44 5.26 0.45
N VAL A 348 -23.25 4.34 -0.11
CA VAL A 348 -24.03 4.59 -1.33
C VAL A 348 -25.14 5.60 -1.06
N ALA A 349 -25.93 5.38 0.01
CA ALA A 349 -27.10 6.20 0.32
C ALA A 349 -26.74 7.65 0.68
N ARG A 350 -25.56 7.85 1.28
CA ARG A 350 -25.08 9.15 1.75
C ARG A 350 -24.00 9.79 0.88
N LEU A 351 -23.71 9.20 -0.28
CA LEU A 351 -22.67 9.72 -1.19
C LEU A 351 -23.01 11.14 -1.70
N GLY A 352 -24.30 11.43 -1.88
CA GLY A 352 -24.76 12.73 -2.38
C GLY A 352 -24.24 13.01 -3.78
N ASN A 353 -23.68 14.21 -3.98
CA ASN A 353 -23.06 14.62 -5.25
C ASN A 353 -21.54 14.33 -5.30
N HIS A 354 -20.99 13.77 -4.25
CA HIS A 354 -19.57 13.45 -4.20
C HIS A 354 -19.18 12.41 -5.26
N LYS A 355 -18.07 12.67 -5.94
CA LYS A 355 -17.52 11.80 -6.99
C LYS A 355 -16.15 11.29 -6.55
N PRO A 356 -16.05 10.09 -5.96
CA PRO A 356 -14.79 9.57 -5.45
C PRO A 356 -13.68 9.50 -6.50
N ALA A 357 -13.99 9.10 -7.73
CA ALA A 357 -13.03 9.09 -8.84
C ALA A 357 -12.90 10.48 -9.53
N GLY A 358 -13.61 11.52 -9.07
CA GLY A 358 -13.65 12.82 -9.75
C GLY A 358 -14.30 12.74 -11.13
N PRO A 359 -13.65 13.26 -12.18
CA PRO A 359 -14.17 13.20 -13.56
C PRO A 359 -13.85 11.86 -14.26
N LEU A 360 -13.12 10.96 -13.62
CA LEU A 360 -12.61 9.73 -14.23
C LEU A 360 -13.70 8.66 -14.32
N ARG A 361 -13.68 7.87 -15.39
CA ARG A 361 -14.54 6.70 -15.57
C ARG A 361 -13.99 5.49 -14.79
N GLY A 362 -14.88 4.65 -14.32
CA GLY A 362 -14.51 3.46 -13.53
C GLY A 362 -14.10 3.79 -12.09
N ASN A 363 -13.73 2.76 -11.37
CA ASN A 363 -13.32 2.79 -9.96
C ASN A 363 -12.33 1.65 -9.71
N LYS A 364 -11.99 1.33 -8.45
CA LYS A 364 -11.27 0.10 -8.05
C LYS A 364 -11.71 -1.08 -8.93
N TYR A 365 -10.84 -2.02 -9.23
CA TYR A 365 -11.05 -3.18 -10.09
C TYR A 365 -11.08 -2.92 -11.60
N SER A 366 -11.29 -1.69 -12.03
CA SER A 366 -11.52 -1.30 -13.43
C SER A 366 -10.23 -1.08 -14.23
N SER A 367 -10.29 -1.34 -15.55
CA SER A 367 -9.25 -0.92 -16.50
C SER A 367 -9.33 0.56 -16.87
N PHE A 368 -10.45 1.24 -16.57
CA PHE A 368 -10.59 2.67 -16.82
C PHE A 368 -9.77 3.52 -15.85
N GLU A 369 -9.57 4.79 -16.18
CA GLU A 369 -8.72 5.73 -15.41
C GLU A 369 -9.04 5.74 -13.91
N GLY A 370 -10.32 5.67 -13.53
CA GLY A 370 -10.75 5.67 -12.13
C GLY A 370 -10.23 4.47 -11.32
N GLY A 371 -9.75 3.40 -11.98
CA GLY A 371 -9.17 2.24 -11.30
C GLY A 371 -7.73 2.45 -10.85
N THR A 372 -6.95 3.23 -11.59
CA THR A 372 -5.50 3.34 -11.42
C THR A 372 -4.99 4.76 -11.29
N ARG A 373 -5.69 5.76 -11.85
CA ARG A 373 -5.30 7.17 -11.71
C ARG A 373 -5.70 7.69 -10.34
N VAL A 374 -4.71 7.90 -9.51
CA VAL A 374 -4.85 8.16 -8.07
C VAL A 374 -4.20 9.48 -7.68
N PRO A 375 -4.55 10.06 -6.52
CA PRO A 375 -3.83 11.21 -5.99
C PRO A 375 -2.34 10.92 -5.86
N PHE A 376 -1.52 11.90 -6.21
CA PHE A 376 -0.08 11.83 -6.02
C PHE A 376 0.46 13.22 -5.71
N ILE A 377 0.97 13.38 -4.49
CA ILE A 377 1.47 14.66 -4.00
C ILE A 377 2.89 14.44 -3.50
N VAL A 378 3.81 15.28 -3.92
CA VAL A 378 5.21 15.25 -3.47
C VAL A 378 5.55 16.57 -2.82
N SER A 379 6.07 16.53 -1.60
CA SER A 379 6.53 17.71 -0.88
C SER A 379 7.95 17.49 -0.33
N TRP A 380 8.86 18.37 -0.70
CA TRP A 380 10.23 18.41 -0.18
C TRP A 380 10.71 19.87 -0.11
N PRO A 381 10.42 20.60 0.97
CA PRO A 381 10.64 22.05 1.03
C PRO A 381 12.07 22.51 0.77
N LYS A 382 13.08 21.67 1.08
CA LYS A 382 14.50 21.98 0.85
C LYS A 382 14.95 21.72 -0.59
N GLY A 383 14.33 20.75 -1.29
CA GLY A 383 14.83 20.23 -2.57
C GLY A 383 13.94 20.49 -3.78
N MET A 384 12.77 21.09 -3.61
CA MET A 384 11.78 21.30 -4.68
C MET A 384 11.16 22.68 -4.59
N GLU A 385 10.74 23.21 -5.73
CA GLU A 385 9.81 24.34 -5.77
C GLU A 385 8.42 23.89 -5.32
N LYS A 386 7.66 24.80 -4.73
CA LYS A 386 6.36 24.50 -4.12
C LYS A 386 5.20 25.14 -4.88
N GLY A 387 4.02 24.58 -4.69
CA GLY A 387 2.75 25.19 -5.07
C GLY A 387 2.44 25.07 -6.57
N SER A 388 2.86 23.97 -7.21
CA SER A 388 2.58 23.75 -8.63
C SER A 388 1.78 22.46 -8.88
N ASP A 389 1.09 22.45 -10.04
CA ASP A 389 0.50 21.24 -10.60
C ASP A 389 1.43 20.67 -11.68
N SER A 390 1.56 19.35 -11.70
CA SER A 390 2.26 18.63 -12.75
C SER A 390 1.29 17.78 -13.58
N ARG A 391 1.42 17.83 -14.90
CA ARG A 391 0.72 16.94 -15.84
C ARG A 391 1.62 15.83 -16.37
N ALA A 392 2.86 15.75 -15.89
CA ALA A 392 3.77 14.67 -16.24
C ALA A 392 3.11 13.31 -15.97
N LEU A 393 3.22 12.40 -16.93
CA LEU A 393 2.77 11.03 -16.76
C LEU A 393 3.74 10.32 -15.82
N VAL A 394 3.27 9.85 -14.67
CA VAL A 394 4.10 9.14 -13.69
C VAL A 394 3.42 7.86 -13.24
N SER A 395 4.22 6.85 -12.95
CA SER A 395 3.76 5.58 -12.38
C SER A 395 4.41 5.33 -11.03
N GLN A 396 3.63 4.79 -10.10
CA GLN A 396 4.14 4.45 -8.77
C GLN A 396 5.26 3.41 -8.81
N ILE A 397 5.24 2.49 -9.79
CA ILE A 397 6.30 1.49 -9.95
C ILE A 397 7.66 2.13 -10.17
N ASP A 398 7.69 3.33 -10.75
CA ASP A 398 8.91 4.07 -11.07
C ASP A 398 9.55 4.75 -9.84
N LEU A 399 8.87 4.76 -8.70
CA LEU A 399 9.43 5.29 -7.46
C LEU A 399 10.70 4.53 -7.05
N PHE A 400 10.79 3.22 -7.28
CA PHE A 400 11.96 2.44 -6.91
C PHE A 400 13.23 2.93 -7.63
N ALA A 401 13.23 2.90 -8.94
CA ALA A 401 14.39 3.35 -9.74
C ALA A 401 14.65 4.87 -9.59
N SER A 402 13.59 5.66 -9.35
CA SER A 402 13.72 7.10 -9.11
C SER A 402 14.37 7.39 -7.75
N PHE A 403 14.05 6.65 -6.70
CA PHE A 403 14.77 6.75 -5.43
C PHE A 403 16.23 6.26 -5.55
N ALA A 404 16.49 5.21 -6.36
CA ALA A 404 17.86 4.80 -6.66
C ALA A 404 18.65 5.94 -7.32
N GLN A 405 18.01 6.68 -8.24
CA GLN A 405 18.61 7.87 -8.86
C GLN A 405 18.88 8.97 -7.82
N MET A 406 17.92 9.27 -6.95
CA MET A 406 18.06 10.26 -5.87
C MET A 406 19.23 9.92 -4.93
N LEU A 407 19.38 8.64 -4.59
CA LEU A 407 20.38 8.14 -3.65
C LEU A 407 21.76 7.89 -4.31
N ASP A 408 21.87 8.02 -5.62
CA ASP A 408 23.01 7.53 -6.40
C ASP A 408 23.36 6.07 -6.06
N ALA A 409 22.31 5.26 -5.88
CA ALA A 409 22.43 3.88 -5.43
C ALA A 409 22.73 2.94 -6.61
N ARG A 410 23.72 2.06 -6.42
CA ARG A 410 23.97 0.97 -7.35
C ARG A 410 23.05 -0.19 -7.00
N LEU A 411 22.12 -0.49 -7.89
CA LEU A 411 21.20 -1.62 -7.75
C LEU A 411 21.88 -2.94 -8.17
N PRO A 412 21.55 -4.07 -7.50
CA PRO A 412 21.91 -5.39 -8.00
C PRO A 412 21.34 -5.65 -9.40
N GLU A 413 22.03 -6.45 -10.20
CA GLU A 413 21.55 -6.84 -11.53
C GLU A 413 20.20 -7.55 -11.45
N GLY A 414 19.29 -7.26 -12.37
CA GLY A 414 17.92 -7.79 -12.38
C GLY A 414 16.98 -7.21 -11.34
N SER A 415 17.41 -6.23 -10.52
CA SER A 415 16.53 -5.54 -9.59
C SER A 415 15.57 -4.58 -10.31
N CYS A 416 14.33 -4.51 -9.85
CA CYS A 416 13.30 -3.60 -10.32
C CYS A 416 13.19 -3.44 -11.85
N PRO A 417 13.10 -4.53 -12.64
CA PRO A 417 13.24 -4.50 -14.11
C PRO A 417 12.16 -3.69 -14.82
N ASP A 418 11.01 -3.47 -14.17
CA ASP A 418 9.90 -2.71 -14.74
C ASP A 418 9.87 -1.25 -14.26
N SER A 419 10.73 -0.88 -13.31
CA SER A 419 10.84 0.48 -12.78
C SER A 419 11.84 1.30 -13.57
N ARG A 420 11.50 2.56 -13.85
CA ARG A 420 12.33 3.49 -14.63
C ARG A 420 12.68 4.72 -13.81
N ARG A 421 13.78 5.38 -14.16
CA ARG A 421 14.26 6.59 -13.48
C ARG A 421 13.51 7.82 -13.96
N HIS A 422 12.64 8.36 -13.12
CA HIS A 422 11.85 9.57 -13.38
C HIS A 422 11.92 10.57 -12.20
N TRP A 423 13.04 10.62 -11.48
CA TRP A 423 13.20 11.51 -10.34
C TRP A 423 13.00 12.99 -10.72
N ASP A 424 13.44 13.40 -11.91
CA ASP A 424 13.24 14.77 -12.38
C ASP A 424 11.75 15.09 -12.64
N ALA A 425 10.97 14.13 -13.13
CA ALA A 425 9.52 14.29 -13.24
C ALA A 425 8.86 14.38 -11.86
N ILE A 426 9.26 13.51 -10.92
CA ILE A 426 8.74 13.49 -9.54
C ILE A 426 9.05 14.79 -8.80
N THR A 427 10.17 15.44 -9.11
CA THR A 427 10.58 16.71 -8.52
C THR A 427 10.15 17.95 -9.32
N GLY A 428 9.39 17.76 -10.40
CA GLY A 428 8.81 18.83 -11.22
C GLY A 428 9.77 19.49 -12.21
N LYS A 429 10.96 18.95 -12.40
CA LYS A 429 11.96 19.44 -13.38
C LYS A 429 11.68 18.95 -14.78
N ASP A 430 11.11 17.77 -14.93
CA ASP A 430 10.63 17.21 -16.19
C ASP A 430 9.09 17.24 -16.20
N THR A 431 8.50 17.84 -17.25
CA THR A 431 7.06 18.02 -17.42
C THR A 431 6.41 16.91 -18.26
N GLN A 432 7.20 16.01 -18.85
CA GLN A 432 6.73 14.91 -19.69
C GLN A 432 6.50 13.63 -18.87
N GLY A 433 7.49 13.20 -18.11
CA GLY A 433 7.48 11.96 -17.37
C GLY A 433 7.68 10.72 -18.24
N CYS A 434 6.89 9.68 -17.98
CA CYS A 434 6.93 8.40 -18.69
C CYS A 434 6.43 8.51 -20.13
N ASP A 435 7.03 7.80 -21.06
CA ASP A 435 6.47 7.63 -22.41
C ASP A 435 5.15 6.87 -22.37
N TYR A 436 5.06 5.87 -21.49
CA TYR A 436 3.85 5.10 -21.21
C TYR A 436 3.90 4.46 -19.83
N VAL A 437 2.74 4.11 -19.32
CA VAL A 437 2.56 3.26 -18.13
C VAL A 437 1.72 2.05 -18.49
N ILE A 438 2.03 0.89 -17.87
CA ILE A 438 1.24 -0.34 -17.98
C ILE A 438 0.45 -0.50 -16.69
N GLU A 439 -0.81 -0.83 -16.83
CA GLU A 439 -1.74 -1.02 -15.73
C GLU A 439 -2.46 -2.35 -15.87
N GLN A 440 -2.88 -2.95 -14.76
CA GLN A 440 -3.70 -4.15 -14.76
C GLN A 440 -4.99 -3.94 -13.96
N ASN A 441 -6.08 -4.52 -14.43
CA ASN A 441 -7.32 -4.60 -13.67
C ASN A 441 -7.37 -5.85 -12.76
N LEU A 442 -8.51 -6.09 -12.10
CA LEU A 442 -8.73 -7.26 -11.23
C LEU A 442 -8.47 -8.61 -11.95
N TRP A 443 -8.73 -8.71 -13.24
CA TRP A 443 -8.59 -9.94 -14.04
C TRP A 443 -7.26 -10.06 -14.78
N ASN A 444 -6.28 -9.21 -14.45
CA ASN A 444 -4.99 -9.11 -15.16
C ASN A 444 -5.15 -8.70 -16.64
N VAL A 445 -6.21 -8.01 -16.98
CA VAL A 445 -6.34 -7.35 -18.28
C VAL A 445 -5.44 -6.12 -18.25
N LEU A 446 -4.57 -6.02 -19.25
CA LEU A 446 -3.62 -4.93 -19.31
C LEU A 446 -4.16 -3.74 -20.08
N SER A 447 -3.79 -2.56 -19.64
CA SER A 447 -3.97 -1.32 -20.36
C SER A 447 -2.65 -0.56 -20.46
N VAL A 448 -2.54 0.24 -21.50
CA VAL A 448 -1.41 1.14 -21.76
C VAL A 448 -1.93 2.57 -21.78
N ARG A 449 -1.26 3.45 -21.02
CA ARG A 449 -1.53 4.88 -20.95
C ARG A 449 -0.29 5.65 -21.43
N THR A 450 -0.45 6.47 -22.47
CA THR A 450 0.52 7.49 -22.88
C THR A 450 -0.01 8.89 -22.53
N SER A 451 0.68 9.96 -22.84
CA SER A 451 0.15 11.33 -22.63
C SER A 451 -1.21 11.53 -23.33
N ASP A 452 -1.39 10.96 -24.53
CA ASP A 452 -2.52 11.28 -25.41
C ASP A 452 -3.55 10.15 -25.53
N TRP A 453 -3.15 8.90 -25.28
CA TRP A 453 -3.98 7.73 -25.56
C TRP A 453 -4.04 6.77 -24.38
N LYS A 454 -5.19 6.13 -24.22
CA LYS A 454 -5.35 4.93 -23.41
C LYS A 454 -5.88 3.78 -24.26
N TYR A 455 -5.19 2.65 -24.16
CA TYR A 455 -5.58 1.40 -24.81
C TYR A 455 -5.86 0.32 -23.76
N ILE A 456 -6.97 -0.40 -23.92
CA ILE A 456 -7.31 -1.57 -23.09
C ILE A 456 -7.39 -2.79 -24.03
N GLU A 457 -6.63 -3.82 -23.69
CA GLU A 457 -6.61 -5.05 -24.48
C GLU A 457 -7.93 -5.82 -24.40
N PRO A 458 -8.26 -6.65 -25.43
CA PRO A 458 -9.44 -7.51 -25.42
C PRO A 458 -9.42 -8.51 -24.27
N SER A 459 -10.60 -8.78 -23.70
CA SER A 459 -10.79 -9.81 -22.68
C SER A 459 -12.21 -10.35 -22.66
N ASN A 460 -12.39 -11.56 -22.13
CA ASN A 460 -13.69 -12.20 -21.96
C ASN A 460 -14.25 -12.03 -20.53
N GLY A 461 -13.68 -11.14 -19.71
CA GLY A 461 -14.18 -10.84 -18.37
C GLY A 461 -15.56 -10.17 -18.39
N ALA A 462 -16.27 -10.23 -17.28
CA ALA A 462 -17.54 -9.54 -17.12
C ALA A 462 -17.34 -8.01 -17.25
N PRO A 463 -18.12 -7.31 -18.08
CA PRO A 463 -17.96 -5.87 -18.30
C PRO A 463 -18.42 -5.01 -17.11
N TYR A 464 -19.11 -5.62 -16.15
CA TYR A 464 -19.72 -4.93 -15.02
C TYR A 464 -19.80 -5.80 -13.76
N MET A 465 -19.44 -5.22 -12.62
CA MET A 465 -19.57 -5.84 -11.29
C MET A 465 -20.82 -5.30 -10.59
N LYS A 466 -21.87 -6.11 -10.49
CA LYS A 466 -23.17 -5.69 -9.96
C LYS A 466 -23.14 -5.31 -8.49
N LEU A 467 -22.39 -6.06 -7.66
CA LEU A 467 -22.38 -5.85 -6.21
C LEU A 467 -21.67 -4.55 -5.80
N THR A 468 -20.66 -4.14 -6.55
CA THR A 468 -19.86 -2.94 -6.30
C THR A 468 -20.25 -1.76 -7.19
N ASP A 469 -21.18 -1.99 -8.14
CA ASP A 469 -21.63 -1.01 -9.13
C ASP A 469 -20.47 -0.42 -9.97
N ILE A 470 -19.63 -1.32 -10.55
CA ILE A 470 -18.41 -0.91 -11.25
C ILE A 470 -18.39 -1.43 -12.69
N GLU A 471 -18.13 -0.54 -13.65
CA GLU A 471 -17.69 -0.88 -14.99
C GLU A 471 -16.23 -1.36 -14.96
N THR A 472 -15.98 -2.56 -15.47
CA THR A 472 -14.65 -3.19 -15.36
C THR A 472 -13.68 -2.80 -16.48
N GLY A 473 -14.19 -2.34 -17.61
CA GLY A 473 -13.42 -2.14 -18.84
C GLY A 473 -13.12 -3.44 -19.60
N ASN A 474 -13.66 -4.60 -19.15
CA ASN A 474 -13.54 -5.85 -19.90
C ASN A 474 -14.41 -5.81 -21.15
N SER A 475 -13.86 -6.18 -22.31
CA SER A 475 -14.54 -6.22 -23.59
C SER A 475 -13.85 -7.24 -24.50
N PRO A 476 -14.59 -8.02 -25.31
CA PRO A 476 -13.99 -8.90 -26.31
C PRO A 476 -13.32 -8.14 -27.47
N LEU A 477 -13.53 -6.84 -27.56
CA LEU A 477 -12.94 -5.96 -28.56
C LEU A 477 -11.90 -5.03 -27.92
N PRO A 478 -10.86 -4.63 -28.67
CA PRO A 478 -9.92 -3.62 -28.20
C PRO A 478 -10.61 -2.28 -27.95
N GLN A 479 -10.10 -1.50 -27.01
CA GLN A 479 -10.60 -0.18 -26.68
C GLN A 479 -9.46 0.83 -26.79
N LEU A 480 -9.74 1.98 -27.41
CA LEU A 480 -8.79 3.08 -27.52
C LEU A 480 -9.51 4.41 -27.21
N TYR A 481 -8.94 5.18 -26.31
CA TYR A 481 -9.51 6.45 -25.86
C TYR A 481 -8.52 7.60 -26.06
N ASP A 482 -9.03 8.75 -26.56
CA ASP A 482 -8.31 10.00 -26.66
C ASP A 482 -8.33 10.73 -25.31
N MET A 483 -7.19 10.82 -24.66
CA MET A 483 -7.05 11.38 -23.32
C MET A 483 -6.89 12.91 -23.29
N SER A 484 -6.89 13.56 -24.45
CA SER A 484 -7.04 15.02 -24.54
C SER A 484 -8.48 15.49 -24.25
N LYS A 485 -9.45 14.55 -24.33
CA LYS A 485 -10.86 14.75 -23.99
C LYS A 485 -11.13 14.26 -22.57
N GLU A 486 -12.06 14.88 -21.87
CA GLU A 486 -12.49 14.42 -20.56
C GLU A 486 -13.23 13.08 -20.67
N GLY A 487 -12.76 12.11 -19.89
CA GLY A 487 -13.37 10.78 -19.74
C GLY A 487 -13.12 9.86 -20.95
N GLU A 488 -13.25 8.59 -20.70
CA GLU A 488 -13.09 7.52 -21.69
C GLU A 488 -14.46 7.22 -22.31
N GLN A 489 -15.01 8.17 -23.08
CA GLN A 489 -16.40 8.14 -23.56
C GLN A 489 -16.54 7.37 -24.88
N GLU A 490 -15.65 7.61 -25.83
CA GLU A 490 -15.74 7.11 -27.19
C GLU A 490 -14.60 6.14 -27.49
N ASN A 491 -14.94 4.90 -27.82
CA ASN A 491 -13.95 3.91 -28.24
C ASN A 491 -13.56 4.15 -29.70
N LEU A 492 -12.36 4.64 -29.93
CA LEU A 492 -11.79 4.98 -31.23
C LEU A 492 -10.95 3.85 -31.85
N ALA A 493 -11.01 2.64 -31.32
CA ALA A 493 -10.14 1.55 -31.78
C ALA A 493 -10.33 1.20 -33.27
N LYS A 494 -11.55 1.32 -33.79
CA LYS A 494 -11.86 1.09 -35.23
C LYS A 494 -11.50 2.27 -36.11
N GLU A 495 -11.66 3.49 -35.61
CA GLU A 495 -11.41 4.76 -36.32
C GLU A 495 -9.91 5.10 -36.37
N ARG A 496 -9.12 4.54 -35.44
CA ARG A 496 -7.68 4.76 -35.33
C ARG A 496 -6.89 3.44 -35.26
N PRO A 497 -6.98 2.59 -36.29
CA PRO A 497 -6.36 1.27 -36.28
C PRO A 497 -4.83 1.34 -36.11
N GLU A 498 -4.17 2.35 -36.68
CA GLU A 498 -2.74 2.56 -36.59
C GLU A 498 -2.27 2.88 -35.16
N VAL A 499 -3.07 3.65 -34.40
CA VAL A 499 -2.80 3.94 -32.99
C VAL A 499 -3.08 2.71 -32.14
N THR A 500 -4.20 2.03 -32.41
CA THR A 500 -4.60 0.81 -31.69
C THR A 500 -3.52 -0.25 -31.80
N GLU A 501 -3.00 -0.51 -33.00
CA GLU A 501 -1.92 -1.49 -33.24
C GLU A 501 -0.61 -1.07 -32.53
N ARG A 502 -0.25 0.20 -32.62
CA ARG A 502 0.94 0.72 -31.93
C ARG A 502 0.86 0.52 -30.41
N MET A 503 -0.30 0.82 -29.79
CA MET A 503 -0.51 0.67 -28.36
C MET A 503 -0.54 -0.81 -27.94
N ALA A 504 -1.21 -1.66 -28.69
CA ALA A 504 -1.21 -3.11 -28.47
C ALA A 504 0.21 -3.70 -28.48
N LYS A 505 1.04 -3.23 -29.42
CA LYS A 505 2.44 -3.66 -29.55
C LYS A 505 3.30 -3.30 -28.33
N ILE A 506 2.97 -2.24 -27.60
CA ILE A 506 3.66 -1.90 -26.36
C ILE A 506 3.42 -3.04 -25.34
N ILE A 507 2.18 -3.49 -25.16
CA ILE A 507 1.87 -4.61 -24.24
C ILE A 507 2.60 -5.89 -24.67
N ASP A 508 2.58 -6.21 -25.96
CA ASP A 508 3.24 -7.42 -26.50
C ASP A 508 4.74 -7.38 -26.23
N ASN A 509 5.38 -6.23 -26.41
CA ASN A 509 6.80 -6.06 -26.14
C ASN A 509 7.12 -6.20 -24.64
N GLU A 510 6.29 -5.63 -23.77
CA GLU A 510 6.46 -5.76 -22.32
C GLU A 510 6.29 -7.23 -21.86
N ARG A 511 5.36 -7.96 -22.43
CA ARG A 511 5.20 -9.40 -22.15
C ARG A 511 6.42 -10.21 -22.58
N LYS A 512 6.98 -9.94 -23.77
CA LYS A 512 8.19 -10.61 -24.27
C LYS A 512 9.39 -10.31 -23.40
N ARG A 513 9.63 -9.05 -23.04
CA ARG A 513 10.73 -8.63 -22.17
C ARG A 513 10.77 -9.42 -20.85
N GLY A 514 9.63 -9.68 -20.24
CA GLY A 514 9.55 -10.50 -19.01
C GLY A 514 9.62 -12.01 -19.23
N SER A 515 9.54 -12.52 -20.48
CA SER A 515 9.69 -13.96 -20.76
C SER A 515 11.16 -14.37 -20.90
N ASP A 516 12.02 -13.43 -21.27
CA ASP A 516 13.45 -13.70 -21.48
C ASP A 516 14.25 -13.69 -20.15
N GLU A 517 13.61 -13.26 -19.04
CA GLU A 517 14.20 -13.20 -17.69
C GLU A 517 13.81 -14.37 -16.78
N ARG A 518 13.15 -15.44 -17.31
CA ARG A 518 12.70 -16.61 -16.53
C ARG A 518 13.63 -17.80 -16.63
#